data_2e78ff7299d0dbf954f99104be62d33c
#
_entry.id   2e78ff7299d0dbf954f99104be62d33c
#
_cell.length_a   1.000
_cell.length_b   1.000
_cell.length_c   1.000
_cell.angle_alpha   90.00
_cell.angle_beta   90.00
_cell.angle_gamma   90.00
#
_symmetry.space_group_name_H-M   'P 1'
#
loop_
_entity.id
_entity.type
_entity.pdbx_description
1 polymer ?
#
loop_
_entity_poly.entity_id
_entity_poly.type
_entity_poly.pdbx_seq_one_letter_code
_entity_poly.pdbx_strand_id
1 'polypeptide(L)'
;DDSELYLFFETLLRNPYVQYNGELLEERKGIMAGVPVSAFLANFYLRELDEYFFSRNIPYIRYSDDILVFAKDESELDESIKAIKNCLFSKKLTINPDKETITNPGEKWTFLGFSYHNGIIDINDVSFEKLKAKMRRKARSLSRWASKKNLPGEYAARAFVKRFNTKLYDNPVYSELTWTR
;
A
#
# COMPACT_ATOMS: atom_id res chain seq x y z
N ASP A 1 30.86 -8.48 10.59
CA ASP A 1 30.16 -9.78 10.47
C ASP A 1 29.20 -9.88 11.64
N ASP A 2 27.92 -9.67 11.37
CA ASP A 2 26.90 -9.66 12.43
C ASP A 2 26.19 -11.03 12.44
N SER A 3 26.91 -12.03 12.94
CA SER A 3 26.42 -13.42 13.01
C SER A 3 25.18 -13.57 13.88
N GLU A 4 25.02 -12.72 14.90
CA GLU A 4 23.84 -12.73 15.77
C GLU A 4 22.62 -12.21 15.01
N LEU A 5 22.77 -11.13 14.23
CA LEU A 5 21.71 -10.58 13.41
C LEU A 5 21.30 -11.57 12.30
N TYR A 6 22.27 -12.24 11.67
CA TYR A 6 22.00 -13.30 10.70
C TYR A 6 21.19 -14.44 11.33
N LEU A 7 21.60 -14.94 12.48
CA LEU A 7 20.93 -16.03 13.20
C LEU A 7 19.50 -15.61 13.63
N PHE A 8 19.34 -14.37 14.06
CA PHE A 8 18.02 -13.80 14.37
C PHE A 8 17.07 -13.84 13.15
N PHE A 9 17.54 -13.34 11.99
CA PHE A 9 16.71 -13.35 10.78
C PHE A 9 16.45 -14.77 10.28
N GLU A 10 17.43 -15.66 10.32
CA GLU A 10 17.26 -17.05 9.94
C GLU A 10 16.21 -17.73 10.81
N THR A 11 16.27 -17.56 12.13
CA THR A 11 15.30 -18.09 13.08
C THR A 11 13.90 -17.53 12.83
N LEU A 12 13.80 -16.21 12.61
CA LEU A 12 12.54 -15.54 12.34
C LEU A 12 11.88 -16.06 11.05
N LEU A 13 12.67 -16.21 9.97
CA LEU A 13 12.16 -16.64 8.66
C LEU A 13 11.84 -18.14 8.61
N ARG A 14 12.51 -18.95 9.40
CA ARG A 14 12.28 -20.40 9.48
C ARG A 14 11.16 -20.79 10.44
N ASN A 15 10.67 -19.84 11.25
CA ASN A 15 9.58 -20.12 12.19
C ASN A 15 8.25 -20.27 11.42
N PRO A 16 7.67 -21.49 11.37
CA PRO A 16 6.43 -21.71 10.63
C PRO A 16 5.17 -21.39 11.45
N TYR A 17 5.33 -21.00 12.71
CA TYR A 17 4.18 -20.85 13.62
C TYR A 17 3.64 -19.44 13.63
N VAL A 18 2.34 -19.33 13.38
CA VAL A 18 1.58 -18.08 13.41
C VAL A 18 0.46 -18.19 14.44
N GLN A 19 0.33 -17.21 15.33
CA GLN A 19 -0.80 -17.14 16.25
C GLN A 19 -1.98 -16.43 15.58
N TYR A 20 -3.08 -17.14 15.38
CA TYR A 20 -4.31 -16.60 14.81
C TYR A 20 -5.50 -16.96 15.69
N ASN A 21 -6.26 -15.94 16.13
CA ASN A 21 -7.42 -16.10 17.05
C ASN A 21 -7.14 -16.91 18.34
N GLY A 22 -5.90 -16.85 18.84
CA GLY A 22 -5.50 -17.59 20.05
C GLY A 22 -5.02 -19.02 19.78
N GLU A 23 -5.10 -19.50 18.56
CA GLU A 23 -4.58 -20.80 18.14
C GLU A 23 -3.22 -20.65 17.44
N LEU A 24 -2.36 -21.64 17.60
CA LEU A 24 -1.07 -21.73 16.92
C LEU A 24 -1.25 -22.54 15.63
N LEU A 25 -1.10 -21.86 14.51
CA LEU A 25 -1.20 -22.46 13.17
C LEU A 25 0.20 -22.63 12.58
N GLU A 26 0.41 -23.71 11.84
CA GLU A 26 1.63 -23.92 11.07
C GLU A 26 1.42 -23.41 9.65
N GLU A 27 2.18 -22.35 9.26
CA GLU A 27 2.19 -21.77 7.92
C GLU A 27 3.62 -21.75 7.38
N ARG A 28 3.86 -22.49 6.29
CA ARG A 28 5.19 -22.65 5.70
C ARG A 28 5.44 -21.79 4.46
N LYS A 29 4.49 -20.94 4.10
CA LYS A 29 4.59 -20.10 2.89
C LYS A 29 4.44 -18.62 3.23
N GLY A 30 5.24 -17.82 2.54
CA GLY A 30 5.15 -16.38 2.60
C GLY A 30 5.90 -15.77 3.79
N ILE A 31 5.62 -14.51 4.03
CA ILE A 31 6.19 -13.70 5.12
C ILE A 31 5.05 -13.18 5.98
N MET A 32 5.24 -13.17 7.30
CA MET A 32 4.24 -12.66 8.23
C MET A 32 3.82 -11.23 7.91
N ALA A 33 2.53 -11.02 7.67
CA ALA A 33 1.97 -9.69 7.50
C ALA A 33 2.02 -8.89 8.81
N GLY A 34 2.32 -7.59 8.73
CA GLY A 34 2.32 -6.69 9.89
C GLY A 34 3.63 -6.63 10.68
N VAL A 35 4.64 -7.40 10.31
CA VAL A 35 5.98 -7.29 10.88
C VAL A 35 6.80 -6.28 10.06
N PRO A 36 7.44 -5.28 10.69
CA PRO A 36 8.20 -4.23 9.95
C PRO A 36 9.25 -4.78 9.01
N VAL A 37 9.95 -5.86 9.40
CA VAL A 37 10.98 -6.49 8.57
C VAL A 37 10.41 -7.15 7.31
N SER A 38 9.13 -7.52 7.29
CA SER A 38 8.51 -8.15 6.13
C SER A 38 8.48 -7.24 4.90
N ALA A 39 8.26 -5.94 5.09
CA ALA A 39 8.33 -4.96 4.00
C ALA A 39 9.75 -4.85 3.41
N PHE A 40 10.78 -4.87 4.27
CA PHE A 40 12.18 -4.89 3.83
C PHE A 40 12.50 -6.15 3.03
N LEU A 41 12.12 -7.32 3.55
CA LEU A 41 12.37 -8.60 2.88
C LEU A 41 11.61 -8.74 1.56
N ALA A 42 10.37 -8.27 1.48
CA ALA A 42 9.61 -8.23 0.24
C ALA A 42 10.28 -7.35 -0.82
N ASN A 43 10.82 -6.18 -0.41
CA ASN A 43 11.59 -5.32 -1.30
C ASN A 43 12.88 -5.98 -1.76
N PHE A 44 13.61 -6.61 -0.86
CA PHE A 44 14.82 -7.35 -1.21
C PHE A 44 14.54 -8.52 -2.17
N TYR A 45 13.43 -9.24 -1.96
CA TYR A 45 13.03 -10.38 -2.77
C TYR A 45 12.75 -10.02 -4.24
N LEU A 46 12.24 -8.82 -4.49
CA LEU A 46 11.92 -8.32 -5.83
C LEU A 46 12.98 -7.36 -6.41
N ARG A 47 14.16 -7.24 -5.76
CA ARG A 47 15.24 -6.32 -6.19
C ARG A 47 15.67 -6.53 -7.64
N GLU A 48 15.74 -7.77 -8.12
CA GLU A 48 16.11 -8.07 -9.49
C GLU A 48 15.14 -7.47 -10.53
N LEU A 49 13.86 -7.39 -10.19
CA LEU A 49 12.86 -6.73 -11.01
C LEU A 49 13.10 -5.22 -11.06
N ASP A 50 13.39 -4.61 -9.91
CA ASP A 50 13.71 -3.18 -9.82
C ASP A 50 14.97 -2.86 -10.63
N GLU A 51 16.03 -3.68 -10.53
CA GLU A 51 17.28 -3.55 -11.29
C GLU A 51 17.06 -3.72 -12.81
N TYR A 52 16.17 -4.62 -13.22
CA TYR A 52 15.82 -4.81 -14.63
C TYR A 52 15.29 -3.52 -15.27
N PHE A 53 14.32 -2.87 -14.65
CA PHE A 53 13.72 -1.63 -15.16
C PHE A 53 14.68 -0.44 -15.06
N PHE A 54 15.38 -0.32 -13.93
CA PHE A 54 16.36 0.75 -13.71
C PHE A 54 17.47 0.73 -14.76
N SER A 55 18.06 -0.43 -15.03
CA SER A 55 19.16 -0.57 -16.00
C SER A 55 18.77 -0.25 -17.44
N ARG A 56 17.47 -0.31 -17.76
CA ARG A 56 16.92 -0.01 -19.10
C ARG A 56 16.33 1.38 -19.23
N ASN A 57 16.37 2.18 -18.16
CA ASN A 57 15.71 3.48 -18.07
C ASN A 57 14.21 3.44 -18.43
N ILE A 58 13.53 2.34 -18.14
CA ILE A 58 12.09 2.25 -18.32
C ILE A 58 11.43 2.84 -17.07
N PRO A 59 10.51 3.82 -17.18
CA PRO A 59 9.83 4.40 -16.05
C PRO A 59 9.00 3.34 -15.30
N TYR A 60 9.40 3.06 -14.06
CA TYR A 60 8.88 1.99 -13.24
C TYR A 60 8.75 2.45 -11.79
N ILE A 61 7.65 2.09 -11.16
CA ILE A 61 7.39 2.35 -9.75
C ILE A 61 6.86 1.06 -9.11
N ARG A 62 7.41 0.69 -7.99
CA ARG A 62 6.89 -0.40 -7.16
C ARG A 62 6.68 0.06 -5.72
N TYR A 63 5.53 -0.25 -5.18
CA TYR A 63 5.23 -0.07 -3.78
C TYR A 63 4.73 -1.40 -3.21
N SER A 64 5.61 -2.13 -2.51
CA SER A 64 5.37 -3.50 -2.08
C SER A 64 5.03 -4.43 -3.25
N ASP A 65 3.78 -4.87 -3.37
CA ASP A 65 3.24 -5.73 -4.41
C ASP A 65 2.58 -4.96 -5.57
N ASP A 66 2.31 -3.67 -5.39
CA ASP A 66 1.76 -2.82 -6.45
C ASP A 66 2.85 -2.34 -7.40
N ILE A 67 2.68 -2.60 -8.70
CA ILE A 67 3.65 -2.28 -9.77
C ILE A 67 2.97 -1.37 -10.80
N LEU A 68 3.67 -0.31 -11.21
CA LEU A 68 3.30 0.58 -12.30
C LEU A 68 4.48 0.73 -13.26
N VAL A 69 4.25 0.53 -14.56
CA VAL A 69 5.24 0.69 -15.63
C VAL A 69 4.69 1.59 -16.71
N PHE A 70 5.51 2.46 -17.25
CA PHE A 70 5.19 3.27 -18.42
C PHE A 70 6.06 2.81 -19.58
N ALA A 71 5.43 2.36 -20.66
CA ALA A 71 6.10 1.95 -21.88
C ALA A 71 5.91 3.02 -22.97
N LYS A 72 6.92 3.19 -23.82
CA LYS A 72 6.88 4.15 -24.93
C LYS A 72 6.07 3.64 -26.12
N ASP A 73 5.99 2.31 -26.27
CA ASP A 73 5.29 1.61 -27.35
C ASP A 73 4.81 0.22 -26.90
N GLU A 74 4.03 -0.44 -27.76
CA GLU A 74 3.48 -1.78 -27.48
C GLU A 74 4.57 -2.85 -27.31
N SER A 75 5.69 -2.73 -28.07
CA SER A 75 6.80 -3.68 -27.97
C SER A 75 7.45 -3.63 -26.59
N GLU A 76 7.75 -2.43 -26.10
CA GLU A 76 8.32 -2.23 -24.76
C GLU A 76 7.32 -2.63 -23.66
N LEU A 77 6.01 -2.43 -23.89
CA LEU A 77 4.96 -2.89 -22.97
C LEU A 77 4.95 -4.41 -22.86
N ASP A 78 4.96 -5.11 -24.01
CA ASP A 78 4.98 -6.56 -24.06
C ASP A 78 6.23 -7.15 -23.41
N GLU A 79 7.39 -6.56 -23.68
CA GLU A 79 8.65 -6.96 -23.07
C GLU A 79 8.61 -6.74 -21.54
N SER A 80 8.08 -5.62 -21.09
CA SER A 80 7.92 -5.30 -19.67
C SER A 80 6.99 -6.29 -18.95
N ILE A 81 5.85 -6.60 -19.55
CA ILE A 81 4.90 -7.60 -19.03
C ILE A 81 5.57 -8.98 -18.94
N LYS A 82 6.29 -9.40 -19.99
CA LYS A 82 7.03 -10.68 -19.96
C LYS A 82 8.10 -10.69 -18.89
N ALA A 83 8.86 -9.62 -18.72
CA ALA A 83 9.89 -9.50 -17.70
C ALA A 83 9.32 -9.63 -16.28
N ILE A 84 8.21 -8.91 -16.01
CA ILE A 84 7.49 -9.01 -14.72
C ILE A 84 7.04 -10.44 -14.49
N LYS A 85 6.30 -11.04 -15.44
CA LYS A 85 5.73 -12.39 -15.31
C LYS A 85 6.84 -13.43 -15.10
N ASN A 86 7.93 -13.36 -15.84
CA ASN A 86 9.06 -14.29 -15.71
C ASN A 86 9.76 -14.14 -14.35
N CYS A 87 10.01 -12.90 -13.90
CA CYS A 87 10.62 -12.65 -12.61
C CYS A 87 9.74 -13.18 -11.47
N LEU A 88 8.45 -12.90 -11.49
CA LEU A 88 7.52 -13.37 -10.47
C LEU A 88 7.39 -14.90 -10.49
N PHE A 89 7.32 -15.51 -11.68
CA PHE A 89 7.27 -16.95 -11.83
C PHE A 89 8.52 -17.65 -11.26
N SER A 90 9.72 -17.13 -11.56
CA SER A 90 10.98 -17.65 -11.02
C SER A 90 11.03 -17.59 -9.48
N LYS A 91 10.34 -16.62 -8.90
CA LYS A 91 10.22 -16.43 -7.45
C LYS A 91 8.98 -17.10 -6.85
N LYS A 92 8.28 -17.94 -7.62
CA LYS A 92 7.05 -18.66 -7.21
C LYS A 92 5.93 -17.71 -6.74
N LEU A 93 5.87 -16.53 -7.33
CA LEU A 93 4.81 -15.56 -7.13
C LEU A 93 3.86 -15.57 -8.34
N THR A 94 2.60 -15.21 -8.10
CA THR A 94 1.57 -15.13 -9.14
C THR A 94 0.93 -13.76 -9.14
N ILE A 95 0.60 -13.24 -10.33
CA ILE A 95 -0.22 -12.04 -10.48
C ILE A 95 -1.68 -12.45 -10.38
N ASN A 96 -2.49 -11.63 -9.71
CA ASN A 96 -3.93 -11.76 -9.80
C ASN A 96 -4.39 -11.13 -11.14
N PRO A 97 -4.93 -11.93 -12.09
CA PRO A 97 -5.33 -11.40 -13.39
C PRO A 97 -6.38 -10.31 -13.33
N ASP A 98 -7.25 -10.33 -12.32
CA ASP A 98 -8.31 -9.33 -12.14
C ASP A 98 -7.78 -7.94 -11.74
N LYS A 99 -6.49 -7.87 -11.36
CA LYS A 99 -5.80 -6.63 -10.97
C LYS A 99 -4.83 -6.13 -12.03
N GLU A 100 -4.58 -6.88 -13.09
CA GLU A 100 -3.75 -6.45 -14.20
C GLU A 100 -4.55 -5.48 -15.07
N THR A 101 -4.04 -4.28 -15.28
CA THR A 101 -4.71 -3.25 -16.10
C THR A 101 -3.71 -2.65 -17.06
N ILE A 102 -4.05 -2.60 -18.33
CA ILE A 102 -3.33 -1.87 -19.38
C ILE A 102 -4.17 -0.65 -19.71
N THR A 103 -3.53 0.51 -19.77
CA THR A 103 -4.19 1.79 -20.02
C THR A 103 -3.50 2.50 -21.18
N ASN A 104 -4.28 3.00 -22.13
CA ASN A 104 -3.77 3.74 -23.29
C ASN A 104 -3.51 5.23 -22.93
N PRO A 105 -2.69 5.94 -23.72
CA PRO A 105 -2.48 7.37 -23.57
C PRO A 105 -3.82 8.14 -23.57
N GLY A 106 -3.99 9.02 -22.60
CA GLY A 106 -5.22 9.81 -22.44
C GLY A 106 -6.33 9.15 -21.61
N GLU A 107 -6.23 7.87 -21.29
CA GLU A 107 -7.18 7.21 -20.41
C GLU A 107 -6.86 7.47 -18.93
N LYS A 108 -7.91 7.38 -18.10
CA LYS A 108 -7.77 7.46 -16.64
C LYS A 108 -7.18 6.17 -16.08
N TRP A 109 -6.13 6.27 -15.30
CA TRP A 109 -5.56 5.14 -14.56
C TRP A 109 -5.48 5.42 -13.06
N THR A 110 -5.28 4.39 -12.25
CA THR A 110 -5.25 4.49 -10.79
C THR A 110 -4.04 3.76 -10.22
N PHE A 111 -3.41 4.35 -9.20
CA PHE A 111 -2.32 3.73 -8.46
C PHE A 111 -2.33 4.19 -7.00
N LEU A 112 -2.14 3.28 -6.06
CA LEU A 112 -2.07 3.54 -4.61
C LEU A 112 -3.22 4.41 -4.06
N GLY A 113 -4.41 4.27 -4.62
CA GLY A 113 -5.59 5.00 -4.15
C GLY A 113 -5.78 6.38 -4.79
N PHE A 114 -4.91 6.76 -5.73
CA PHE A 114 -5.03 7.96 -6.56
C PHE A 114 -5.47 7.60 -7.97
N SER A 115 -6.08 8.56 -8.65
CA SER A 115 -6.38 8.52 -10.08
C SER A 115 -5.62 9.63 -10.80
N TYR A 116 -5.20 9.33 -12.00
CA TYR A 116 -4.54 10.27 -12.89
C TYR A 116 -5.31 10.36 -14.21
N HIS A 117 -5.55 11.58 -14.69
CA HIS A 117 -6.16 11.84 -15.98
C HIS A 117 -5.79 13.24 -16.47
N ASN A 118 -5.22 13.34 -17.68
CA ASN A 118 -4.88 14.60 -18.33
C ASN A 118 -4.10 15.61 -17.46
N GLY A 119 -3.08 15.14 -16.75
CA GLY A 119 -2.25 15.99 -15.88
C GLY A 119 -2.86 16.29 -14.50
N ILE A 120 -4.07 15.80 -14.22
CA ILE A 120 -4.73 15.99 -12.94
C ILE A 120 -4.57 14.70 -12.10
N ILE A 121 -4.13 14.87 -10.85
CA ILE A 121 -4.08 13.81 -9.86
C ILE A 121 -5.19 14.07 -8.84
N ASP A 122 -6.01 13.05 -8.56
CA ASP A 122 -7.07 13.12 -7.57
C ASP A 122 -7.18 11.81 -6.80
N ILE A 123 -7.90 11.82 -5.69
CA ILE A 123 -8.22 10.59 -4.95
C ILE A 123 -9.19 9.76 -5.80
N ASN A 124 -8.91 8.46 -5.97
CA ASN A 124 -9.82 7.60 -6.71
C ASN A 124 -11.16 7.41 -5.96
N ASP A 125 -12.21 7.10 -6.71
CA ASP A 125 -13.58 6.97 -6.18
C ASP A 125 -13.68 5.96 -5.04
N VAL A 126 -12.96 4.83 -5.14
CA VAL A 126 -12.95 3.77 -4.10
C VAL A 126 -12.33 4.29 -2.79
N SER A 127 -11.20 5.00 -2.89
CA SER A 127 -10.52 5.59 -1.73
C SER A 127 -11.37 6.70 -1.11
N PHE A 128 -12.02 7.50 -1.93
CA PHE A 128 -12.93 8.56 -1.50
C PHE A 128 -14.13 7.98 -0.73
N GLU A 129 -14.79 6.95 -1.25
CA GLU A 129 -15.88 6.29 -0.53
C GLU A 129 -15.42 5.62 0.78
N LYS A 130 -14.23 4.99 0.79
CA LYS A 130 -13.63 4.46 2.02
C LYS A 130 -13.39 5.58 3.05
N LEU A 131 -12.90 6.74 2.63
CA LEU A 131 -12.70 7.90 3.49
C LEU A 131 -14.03 8.39 4.07
N LYS A 132 -15.06 8.58 3.22
CA LYS A 132 -16.41 8.96 3.67
C LYS A 132 -16.99 7.98 4.68
N ALA A 133 -16.87 6.69 4.41
CA ALA A 133 -17.31 5.65 5.33
C ALA A 133 -16.56 5.70 6.68
N LYS A 134 -15.26 5.95 6.66
CA LYS A 134 -14.42 6.14 7.86
C LYS A 134 -14.85 7.38 8.65
N MET A 135 -15.11 8.49 7.97
CA MET A 135 -15.61 9.72 8.60
C MET A 135 -16.96 9.49 9.26
N ARG A 136 -17.92 8.86 8.55
CA ARG A 136 -19.26 8.53 9.10
C ARG A 136 -19.18 7.63 10.34
N ARG A 137 -18.32 6.58 10.29
CA ARG A 137 -18.11 5.70 11.47
C ARG A 137 -17.53 6.47 12.65
N LYS A 138 -16.56 7.35 12.41
CA LYS A 138 -15.94 8.14 13.47
C LYS A 138 -16.92 9.18 14.05
N ALA A 139 -17.71 9.84 13.22
CA ALA A 139 -18.74 10.78 13.68
C ALA A 139 -19.73 10.06 14.63
N ARG A 140 -20.27 8.90 14.23
CA ARG A 140 -21.17 8.09 15.07
C ARG A 140 -20.49 7.65 16.38
N SER A 141 -19.22 7.26 16.33
CA SER A 141 -18.45 6.87 17.52
C SER A 141 -18.30 8.04 18.50
N LEU A 142 -17.95 9.23 18.01
CA LEU A 142 -17.79 10.42 18.83
C LEU A 142 -19.12 10.94 19.38
N SER A 143 -20.20 10.87 18.61
CA SER A 143 -21.54 11.19 19.10
C SER A 143 -21.94 10.29 20.26
N ARG A 144 -21.79 8.97 20.12
CA ARG A 144 -22.05 8.02 21.21
C ARG A 144 -21.18 8.25 22.45
N TRP A 145 -19.90 8.60 22.23
CA TRP A 145 -18.99 8.95 23.33
C TRP A 145 -19.48 10.20 24.09
N ALA A 146 -19.86 11.27 23.39
CA ALA A 146 -20.38 12.48 24.00
C ALA A 146 -21.66 12.19 24.79
N SER A 147 -22.62 11.47 24.21
CA SER A 147 -23.86 11.06 24.90
C SER A 147 -23.57 10.24 26.14
N LYS A 148 -22.66 9.26 26.07
CA LYS A 148 -22.28 8.42 27.23
C LYS A 148 -21.62 9.23 28.37
N LYS A 149 -21.01 10.36 28.04
CA LYS A 149 -20.35 11.26 29.00
C LYS A 149 -21.24 12.45 29.40
N ASN A 150 -22.50 12.49 28.96
CA ASN A 150 -23.42 13.63 29.13
C ASN A 150 -22.81 14.96 28.67
N LEU A 151 -22.03 14.93 27.59
CA LEU A 151 -21.42 16.12 26.99
C LEU A 151 -22.30 16.67 25.88
N PRO A 152 -22.39 18.03 25.69
CA PRO A 152 -23.03 18.61 24.53
C PRO A 152 -22.45 18.09 23.21
N GLY A 153 -23.28 17.95 22.17
CA GLY A 153 -22.87 17.45 20.85
C GLY A 153 -21.72 18.22 20.20
N GLU A 154 -21.55 19.48 20.59
CA GLU A 154 -20.43 20.33 20.16
C GLU A 154 -19.05 19.71 20.49
N TYR A 155 -18.92 19.03 21.61
CA TYR A 155 -17.66 18.34 21.95
C TYR A 155 -17.33 17.23 20.96
N ALA A 156 -18.34 16.47 20.53
CA ALA A 156 -18.17 15.45 19.49
C ALA A 156 -17.76 16.07 18.15
N ALA A 157 -18.39 17.19 17.76
CA ALA A 157 -18.06 17.92 16.53
C ALA A 157 -16.63 18.46 16.55
N ARG A 158 -16.22 19.12 17.63
CA ARG A 158 -14.83 19.61 17.79
C ARG A 158 -13.81 18.48 17.73
N ALA A 159 -14.06 17.34 18.41
CA ALA A 159 -13.18 16.19 18.37
C ALA A 159 -13.10 15.57 16.96
N PHE A 160 -14.20 15.57 16.21
CA PHE A 160 -14.23 15.13 14.83
C PHE A 160 -13.38 16.03 13.93
N VAL A 161 -13.61 17.35 13.97
CA VAL A 161 -12.84 18.34 13.20
C VAL A 161 -11.35 18.22 13.52
N LYS A 162 -10.96 18.22 14.80
CA LYS A 162 -9.57 18.07 15.21
C LYS A 162 -8.94 16.78 14.63
N ARG A 163 -9.68 15.67 14.61
CA ARG A 163 -9.16 14.36 14.12
C ARG A 163 -8.94 14.34 12.62
N PHE A 164 -9.77 15.03 11.84
CA PHE A 164 -9.70 14.99 10.38
C PHE A 164 -8.94 16.16 9.78
N ASN A 165 -8.87 17.32 10.42
CA ASN A 165 -8.08 18.46 9.94
C ASN A 165 -6.60 18.12 9.75
N THR A 166 -6.01 17.37 10.68
CA THR A 166 -4.61 16.92 10.57
C THR A 166 -4.34 16.00 9.38
N LYS A 167 -5.41 15.46 8.75
CA LYS A 167 -5.31 14.55 7.60
C LYS A 167 -5.76 15.18 6.29
N LEU A 168 -6.63 16.18 6.35
CA LEU A 168 -7.24 16.81 5.20
C LEU A 168 -6.59 18.15 4.83
N TYR A 169 -5.98 18.83 5.79
CA TYR A 169 -5.31 20.10 5.54
C TYR A 169 -3.81 19.95 5.66
N ASP A 170 -3.09 20.52 4.72
CA ASP A 170 -1.64 20.62 4.79
C ASP A 170 -1.25 21.50 5.97
N ASN A 171 -0.44 20.97 6.86
CA ASN A 171 0.10 21.75 7.97
C ASN A 171 1.63 21.85 7.76
N PRO A 172 2.16 23.04 7.44
CA PRO A 172 3.59 23.22 7.20
C PRO A 172 4.48 22.89 8.40
N VAL A 173 3.90 22.80 9.60
CA VAL A 173 4.63 22.47 10.85
C VAL A 173 4.78 20.95 11.03
N TYR A 174 3.89 20.15 10.45
CA TYR A 174 3.94 18.70 10.52
C TYR A 174 4.22 18.15 9.12
N SER A 175 5.40 17.57 8.91
CA SER A 175 5.83 16.94 7.65
C SER A 175 5.10 15.62 7.32
N GLU A 176 3.98 15.35 7.97
CA GLU A 176 3.18 14.18 7.67
C GLU A 176 2.50 14.33 6.31
N LEU A 177 2.54 13.26 5.51
CA LEU A 177 1.82 13.15 4.24
C LEU A 177 0.33 13.38 4.48
N THR A 178 -0.16 14.52 4.03
CA THR A 178 -1.59 14.85 4.04
C THR A 178 -2.20 14.50 2.68
N TRP A 179 -3.51 14.23 2.65
CA TRP A 179 -4.24 13.89 1.42
C TRP A 179 -4.36 15.06 0.43
N THR A 180 -3.82 16.21 0.76
CA THR A 180 -3.94 17.47 0.00
C THR A 180 -2.63 17.97 -0.61
N ARG A 181 -1.59 17.15 -0.59
CA ARG A 181 -0.34 17.41 -1.30
C ARG A 181 -0.32 16.75 -2.64
#